data_b74a7c0b23817fe61b49841a813c42b0
#
_entry.id   b74a7c0b23817fe61b49841a813c42b0
#
_cell.length_a   1.000
_cell.length_b   1.000
_cell.length_c   1.000
_cell.angle_alpha   90.00
_cell.angle_beta   90.00
_cell.angle_gamma   90.00
#
_symmetry.space_group_name_H-M   'P 1'
#
loop_
_entity.id
_entity.type
_entity.pdbx_description
1 polymer ?
#
loop_
_entity_poly.entity_id
_entity_poly.type
_entity_poly.pdbx_seq_one_letter_code
_entity_poly.pdbx_strand_id
1 'polypeptide(L)'
;MKRWVSLILALLLLLPGFSRGEDLSFLPLSVGSKGNGVTQLKNRLYELGYFKTANFNKKYTEDTAKVVREFQEANGLPATGETDAETWARLFSDQAVRKPHPTLPPLATPAPTPVPDWPERDAEGFLAREGEYFYENDEEGLWIYLGQNLKVVITRRVDSSIPLEWFETEIWTRNGEAFRTVVTDPDHPGRKLQYPFVIAREAKAVLAFSDDFYANRIQQKETVGIIVREGRLISSKTNKKAGHHLPNLDMMAQFPDGTLQVYQCNEYTAEELLAMGARNVFSFGPILLRDGEINELVYTYYKSIEPRHALGMIEPNHYFLLSAQGRNSDSKGTTLQRMAEIMKEHGVTQALNLDGGNTMALVFRGRMLNKLAVYKDRKFVRTVTSVIALGTTDNQAED
;
A
#
# COMPACT_ATOMS: atom_id res chain seq x y z
N MET A 1 -62.93 -10.69 -1.64
CA MET A 1 -62.44 -10.04 -2.84
C MET A 1 -61.03 -9.57 -2.53
N LYS A 2 -60.04 -10.38 -2.68
CA LYS A 2 -59.13 -10.70 -3.81
C LYS A 2 -58.40 -9.49 -4.33
N ARG A 3 -57.02 -9.60 -4.13
CA ARG A 3 -55.92 -9.11 -4.96
C ARG A 3 -55.61 -7.61 -4.93
N TRP A 4 -54.48 -7.32 -4.29
CA TRP A 4 -53.37 -6.54 -4.85
C TRP A 4 -52.21 -6.62 -3.89
N VAL A 5 -51.44 -7.73 -3.97
CA VAL A 5 -50.10 -7.84 -3.46
C VAL A 5 -49.35 -8.67 -4.49
N SER A 6 -48.72 -8.03 -5.42
CA SER A 6 -47.63 -8.58 -6.26
C SER A 6 -47.29 -7.54 -7.32
N LEU A 7 -46.20 -6.83 -7.17
CA LEU A 7 -45.30 -6.34 -8.20
C LEU A 7 -44.30 -5.32 -7.62
N ILE A 8 -43.46 -5.77 -6.72
CA ILE A 8 -42.13 -5.13 -6.53
C ILE A 8 -41.19 -6.27 -6.18
N LEU A 9 -40.89 -7.08 -7.18
CA LEU A 9 -39.80 -8.09 -7.06
C LEU A 9 -39.28 -8.41 -8.46
N ALA A 10 -38.66 -7.47 -9.10
CA ALA A 10 -37.84 -7.72 -10.29
C ALA A 10 -37.13 -6.44 -10.77
N LEU A 11 -36.14 -5.95 -10.03
CA LEU A 11 -35.10 -5.10 -10.62
C LEU A 11 -33.86 -5.02 -9.69
N LEU A 12 -33.26 -6.18 -9.42
CA LEU A 12 -32.01 -6.27 -8.64
C LEU A 12 -31.16 -7.43 -9.18
N LEU A 13 -30.90 -7.42 -10.47
CA LEU A 13 -29.92 -8.32 -11.08
C LEU A 13 -29.28 -7.60 -12.26
N LEU A 14 -28.18 -6.91 -12.01
CA LEU A 14 -27.09 -6.64 -12.97
C LEU A 14 -26.09 -5.68 -12.29
N LEU A 15 -25.27 -6.20 -11.34
CA LEU A 15 -24.00 -5.59 -10.99
C LEU A 15 -22.94 -6.68 -11.03
N PRO A 16 -21.88 -6.56 -11.82
CA PRO A 16 -20.73 -7.46 -11.76
C PRO A 16 -19.84 -7.04 -10.60
N GLY A 17 -19.61 -7.93 -9.64
CA GLY A 17 -18.56 -7.72 -8.65
C GLY A 17 -18.82 -8.17 -7.22
N PHE A 18 -19.88 -8.93 -6.93
CA PHE A 18 -20.05 -9.52 -5.60
C PHE A 18 -19.94 -11.05 -5.67
N SER A 19 -18.81 -11.58 -5.21
CA SER A 19 -18.62 -13.00 -5.01
C SER A 19 -19.25 -13.44 -3.69
N ARG A 20 -20.15 -14.43 -3.81
CA ARG A 20 -20.72 -15.30 -2.78
C ARG A 20 -21.47 -14.68 -1.60
N GLY A 21 -22.78 -14.54 -1.77
CA GLY A 21 -23.85 -15.08 -0.90
C GLY A 21 -23.75 -14.81 0.59
N GLU A 22 -23.67 -13.54 1.03
CA GLU A 22 -24.29 -13.18 2.30
C GLU A 22 -25.64 -12.56 1.99
N ASP A 23 -26.66 -13.12 2.62
CA ASP A 23 -28.06 -12.67 2.48
C ASP A 23 -28.15 -11.20 2.94
N LEU A 24 -28.24 -10.25 2.01
CA LEU A 24 -28.44 -8.83 2.27
C LEU A 24 -29.86 -8.55 2.77
N SER A 25 -30.48 -9.48 3.48
CA SER A 25 -31.79 -9.28 4.05
C SER A 25 -31.76 -8.12 5.05
N PHE A 26 -32.66 -7.17 4.87
CA PHE A 26 -32.87 -6.06 5.78
C PHE A 26 -33.09 -6.57 7.22
N LEU A 27 -32.32 -6.03 8.15
CA LEU A 27 -32.46 -6.27 9.57
C LEU A 27 -32.68 -4.93 10.29
N PRO A 28 -33.84 -4.69 10.90
CA PRO A 28 -34.02 -3.56 11.77
C PRO A 28 -33.12 -3.71 12.99
N LEU A 29 -32.22 -2.75 13.19
CA LEU A 29 -31.25 -2.78 14.29
C LEU A 29 -31.37 -1.49 15.10
N SER A 30 -31.38 -1.66 16.43
CA SER A 30 -31.42 -0.56 17.40
C SER A 30 -30.55 -0.91 18.61
N VAL A 31 -30.44 0.00 19.56
CA VAL A 31 -29.69 -0.21 20.80
C VAL A 31 -30.16 -1.50 21.50
N GLY A 32 -29.20 -2.37 21.81
CA GLY A 32 -29.46 -3.70 22.38
C GLY A 32 -29.42 -4.83 21.35
N SER A 33 -29.56 -4.58 20.05
CA SER A 33 -29.42 -5.59 18.99
C SER A 33 -28.03 -6.25 19.03
N LYS A 34 -27.97 -7.54 18.66
CA LYS A 34 -26.72 -8.33 18.69
C LYS A 34 -26.63 -9.25 17.47
N GLY A 35 -25.44 -9.61 17.07
CA GLY A 35 -25.19 -10.62 16.04
C GLY A 35 -24.51 -10.09 14.78
N ASN A 36 -24.57 -10.89 13.70
CA ASN A 36 -23.83 -10.62 12.46
C ASN A 36 -24.35 -9.38 11.74
N GLY A 37 -25.66 -9.08 11.77
CA GLY A 37 -26.22 -7.87 11.18
C GLY A 37 -25.62 -6.59 11.78
N VAL A 38 -25.34 -6.57 13.10
CA VAL A 38 -24.64 -5.45 13.74
C VAL A 38 -23.19 -5.35 13.26
N THR A 39 -22.55 -6.49 13.00
CA THR A 39 -21.18 -6.50 12.47
C THR A 39 -21.14 -5.97 11.03
N GLN A 40 -22.08 -6.41 10.18
CA GLN A 40 -22.20 -5.89 8.80
C GLN A 40 -22.44 -4.37 8.78
N LEU A 41 -23.39 -3.88 9.56
CA LEU A 41 -23.66 -2.45 9.73
C LEU A 41 -22.40 -1.69 10.11
N LYS A 42 -21.70 -2.14 11.15
CA LYS A 42 -20.50 -1.45 11.65
C LYS A 42 -19.34 -1.48 10.66
N ASN A 43 -19.13 -2.62 9.98
CA ASN A 43 -18.13 -2.72 8.94
C ASN A 43 -18.42 -1.73 7.81
N ARG A 44 -19.67 -1.66 7.34
CA ARG A 44 -20.04 -0.73 6.28
C ARG A 44 -19.91 0.73 6.68
N LEU A 45 -20.36 1.10 7.87
CA LEU A 45 -20.16 2.45 8.42
C LEU A 45 -18.68 2.80 8.60
N TYR A 46 -17.85 1.80 8.89
CA TYR A 46 -16.41 1.96 8.94
C TYR A 46 -15.80 2.20 7.57
N GLU A 47 -16.17 1.41 6.55
CA GLU A 47 -15.77 1.61 5.16
C GLU A 47 -16.16 3.00 4.62
N LEU A 48 -17.27 3.54 5.10
CA LEU A 48 -17.76 4.88 4.78
C LEU A 48 -17.13 5.99 5.65
N GLY A 49 -16.20 5.64 6.54
CA GLY A 49 -15.46 6.61 7.36
C GLY A 49 -16.17 7.09 8.63
N TYR A 50 -17.32 6.54 8.99
CA TYR A 50 -18.06 6.96 10.18
C TYR A 50 -17.52 6.36 11.49
N PHE A 51 -16.92 5.17 11.47
CA PHE A 51 -16.18 4.61 12.60
C PHE A 51 -14.67 4.83 12.43
N LYS A 52 -13.99 5.05 13.58
CA LYS A 52 -12.53 5.29 13.61
C LYS A 52 -11.69 4.01 13.69
N THR A 53 -12.31 2.87 14.01
CA THR A 53 -11.62 1.59 14.20
C THR A 53 -12.48 0.44 13.71
N ALA A 54 -11.87 -0.62 13.17
CA ALA A 54 -12.55 -1.83 12.67
C ALA A 54 -12.79 -2.91 13.73
N ASN A 55 -12.40 -2.69 14.98
CA ASN A 55 -12.58 -3.71 16.02
C ASN A 55 -13.96 -3.59 16.67
N PHE A 56 -14.94 -4.23 16.06
CA PHE A 56 -16.33 -4.15 16.51
C PHE A 56 -16.73 -5.36 17.37
N ASN A 57 -17.30 -5.07 18.53
CA ASN A 57 -18.11 -6.06 19.20
C ASN A 57 -19.45 -6.25 18.44
N LYS A 58 -20.07 -7.41 18.59
CA LYS A 58 -21.36 -7.74 17.94
C LYS A 58 -22.57 -7.11 18.64
N LYS A 59 -22.43 -5.95 19.28
CA LYS A 59 -23.49 -5.28 20.03
C LYS A 59 -23.76 -3.89 19.44
N TYR A 60 -25.03 -3.56 19.22
CA TYR A 60 -25.47 -2.23 18.88
C TYR A 60 -25.57 -1.41 20.18
N THR A 61 -24.69 -0.45 20.36
CA THR A 61 -24.57 0.41 21.55
C THR A 61 -25.08 1.82 21.24
N GLU A 62 -25.19 2.68 22.26
CA GLU A 62 -25.47 4.11 22.08
C GLU A 62 -24.44 4.78 21.15
N ASP A 63 -23.16 4.40 21.24
CA ASP A 63 -22.14 4.90 20.30
C ASP A 63 -22.43 4.48 18.84
N THR A 64 -22.97 3.28 18.66
CA THR A 64 -23.41 2.81 17.33
C THR A 64 -24.60 3.65 16.84
N ALA A 65 -25.59 3.90 17.70
CA ALA A 65 -26.75 4.74 17.38
C ALA A 65 -26.33 6.16 17.02
N LYS A 66 -25.34 6.73 17.72
CA LYS A 66 -24.78 8.04 17.38
C LYS A 66 -24.17 8.06 15.98
N VAL A 67 -23.36 7.06 15.65
CA VAL A 67 -22.73 6.94 14.32
C VAL A 67 -23.76 6.74 13.22
N VAL A 68 -24.82 5.96 13.49
CA VAL A 68 -25.94 5.79 12.54
C VAL A 68 -26.68 7.11 12.31
N ARG A 69 -26.94 7.92 13.35
CA ARG A 69 -27.50 9.28 13.21
C ARG A 69 -26.64 10.16 12.32
N GLU A 70 -25.33 10.18 12.54
CA GLU A 70 -24.41 10.95 11.70
C GLU A 70 -24.47 10.52 10.23
N PHE A 71 -24.57 9.21 9.96
CA PHE A 71 -24.75 8.68 8.60
C PHE A 71 -26.11 9.11 8.02
N GLN A 72 -27.20 8.97 8.77
CA GLN A 72 -28.53 9.35 8.33
C GLN A 72 -28.61 10.83 7.98
N GLU A 73 -28.10 11.72 8.83
CA GLU A 73 -28.02 13.16 8.58
C GLU A 73 -27.25 13.47 7.29
N ALA A 74 -26.06 12.88 7.11
CA ALA A 74 -25.25 13.08 5.93
C ALA A 74 -25.93 12.60 4.63
N ASN A 75 -26.84 11.64 4.71
CA ASN A 75 -27.58 11.06 3.60
C ASN A 75 -29.00 11.62 3.42
N GLY A 76 -29.40 12.64 4.21
CA GLY A 76 -30.73 13.24 4.13
C GLY A 76 -31.85 12.32 4.65
N LEU A 77 -31.51 11.36 5.51
CA LEU A 77 -32.48 10.43 6.12
C LEU A 77 -32.89 10.92 7.52
N PRO A 78 -34.05 10.48 8.05
CA PRO A 78 -34.44 10.75 9.44
C PRO A 78 -33.36 10.26 10.41
N ALA A 79 -32.83 11.15 11.25
CA ALA A 79 -31.71 10.84 12.16
C ALA A 79 -32.18 10.13 13.42
N THR A 80 -32.75 8.95 13.29
CA THR A 80 -33.30 8.15 14.39
C THR A 80 -32.23 7.45 15.22
N GLY A 81 -31.10 7.12 14.61
CA GLY A 81 -30.08 6.27 15.19
C GLY A 81 -30.44 4.80 15.20
N GLU A 82 -31.48 4.40 14.48
CA GLU A 82 -31.88 3.02 14.24
C GLU A 82 -31.78 2.71 12.76
N THR A 83 -31.53 1.47 12.37
CA THR A 83 -31.53 1.09 10.97
C THR A 83 -32.91 0.60 10.56
N ASP A 84 -33.59 1.36 9.73
CA ASP A 84 -34.77 0.94 8.99
C ASP A 84 -34.40 0.45 7.58
N ALA A 85 -35.39 0.07 6.77
CA ALA A 85 -35.15 -0.43 5.42
C ALA A 85 -34.48 0.63 4.50
N GLU A 86 -34.85 1.90 4.68
CA GLU A 86 -34.30 3.00 3.88
C GLU A 86 -32.85 3.27 4.27
N THR A 87 -32.53 3.32 5.56
CA THR A 87 -31.16 3.45 6.08
C THR A 87 -30.29 2.30 5.60
N TRP A 88 -30.80 1.05 5.67
CA TRP A 88 -30.07 -0.12 5.23
C TRP A 88 -29.80 -0.08 3.72
N ALA A 89 -30.81 0.21 2.91
CA ALA A 89 -30.67 0.33 1.47
C ALA A 89 -29.68 1.43 1.07
N ARG A 90 -29.74 2.61 1.72
CA ARG A 90 -28.80 3.70 1.48
C ARG A 90 -27.38 3.31 1.86
N LEU A 91 -27.20 2.64 3.00
CA LEU A 91 -25.89 2.24 3.52
C LEU A 91 -25.11 1.34 2.54
N PHE A 92 -25.83 0.43 1.87
CA PHE A 92 -25.22 -0.53 0.93
C PHE A 92 -25.34 -0.10 -0.55
N SER A 93 -25.83 1.10 -0.84
CA SER A 93 -25.87 1.65 -2.19
C SER A 93 -24.57 2.39 -2.55
N ASP A 94 -24.37 2.60 -3.87
CA ASP A 94 -23.29 3.46 -4.38
C ASP A 94 -23.52 4.95 -4.10
N GLN A 95 -24.74 5.31 -3.67
CA GLN A 95 -25.12 6.68 -3.29
C GLN A 95 -24.88 6.98 -1.80
N ALA A 96 -24.34 6.02 -1.04
CA ALA A 96 -24.00 6.24 0.35
C ALA A 96 -22.95 7.36 0.48
N VAL A 97 -23.33 8.45 1.16
CA VAL A 97 -22.41 9.56 1.39
C VAL A 97 -21.33 9.14 2.37
N ARG A 98 -20.07 9.26 1.94
CA ARG A 98 -18.92 9.03 2.79
C ARG A 98 -18.70 10.21 3.72
N LYS A 99 -18.23 9.95 4.94
CA LYS A 99 -17.85 11.02 5.85
C LYS A 99 -16.64 11.75 5.30
N PRO A 100 -16.66 13.10 5.20
CA PRO A 100 -15.50 13.85 4.76
C PRO A 100 -14.28 13.56 5.64
N HIS A 101 -13.16 13.26 5.02
CA HIS A 101 -11.90 13.05 5.72
C HIS A 101 -11.24 14.41 6.03
N PRO A 102 -10.44 14.49 7.11
CA PRO A 102 -9.62 15.66 7.34
C PRO A 102 -8.72 15.92 6.13
N THR A 103 -8.85 17.08 5.52
CA THR A 103 -7.94 17.52 4.47
C THR A 103 -6.59 17.83 5.11
N LEU A 104 -5.52 17.24 4.61
CA LEU A 104 -4.17 17.65 5.00
C LEU A 104 -3.82 18.98 4.31
N PRO A 105 -3.00 19.84 4.91
CA PRO A 105 -2.50 21.02 4.24
C PRO A 105 -1.83 20.62 2.91
N PRO A 106 -2.01 21.37 1.81
CA PRO A 106 -1.31 21.10 0.57
C PRO A 106 0.20 21.10 0.81
N LEU A 107 0.93 20.27 0.09
CA LEU A 107 2.39 20.35 0.07
C LEU A 107 2.83 21.64 -0.64
N ALA A 108 3.97 22.20 -0.24
CA ALA A 108 4.59 23.26 -0.99
C ALA A 108 4.86 22.77 -2.43
N THR A 109 4.63 23.64 -3.41
CA THR A 109 4.93 23.31 -4.81
C THR A 109 6.41 22.95 -4.95
N PRO A 110 6.76 21.72 -5.35
CA PRO A 110 8.15 21.33 -5.49
C PRO A 110 8.87 22.20 -6.53
N ALA A 111 10.16 22.42 -6.33
CA ALA A 111 10.99 23.01 -7.37
C ALA A 111 10.92 22.14 -8.66
N PRO A 112 11.00 22.75 -9.84
CA PRO A 112 11.07 21.99 -11.09
C PRO A 112 12.21 20.97 -11.03
N THR A 113 11.94 19.76 -11.48
CA THR A 113 12.99 18.75 -11.60
C THR A 113 13.98 19.21 -12.66
N PRO A 114 15.30 19.25 -12.37
CA PRO A 114 16.31 19.55 -13.37
C PRO A 114 16.18 18.61 -14.56
N VAL A 115 16.41 19.12 -15.75
CA VAL A 115 16.40 18.33 -16.99
C VAL A 115 17.84 18.15 -17.43
N PRO A 116 18.43 16.96 -17.19
CA PRO A 116 19.79 16.68 -17.67
C PRO A 116 19.82 16.56 -19.21
N ASP A 117 21.01 16.61 -19.77
CA ASP A 117 21.22 16.22 -21.17
C ASP A 117 20.97 14.70 -21.28
N TRP A 118 19.81 14.38 -21.79
CA TRP A 118 19.41 12.98 -21.98
C TRP A 118 20.20 12.37 -23.14
N PRO A 119 20.69 11.12 -23.00
CA PRO A 119 21.21 10.37 -24.12
C PRO A 119 20.12 10.10 -25.15
N GLU A 120 20.50 9.61 -26.33
CA GLU A 120 19.55 9.18 -27.35
C GLU A 120 18.64 8.06 -26.79
N ARG A 121 17.32 8.28 -26.93
CA ARG A 121 16.28 7.38 -26.43
C ARG A 121 15.38 6.95 -27.56
N ASP A 122 14.83 5.76 -27.42
CA ASP A 122 13.77 5.27 -28.31
C ASP A 122 12.42 5.97 -28.05
N ALA A 123 11.39 5.58 -28.81
CA ALA A 123 10.06 6.18 -28.72
C ALA A 123 9.39 5.99 -27.34
N GLU A 124 9.78 4.96 -26.58
CA GLU A 124 9.28 4.67 -25.24
C GLU A 124 10.13 5.31 -24.13
N GLY A 125 11.23 5.98 -24.51
CA GLY A 125 12.11 6.72 -23.61
C GLY A 125 13.19 5.88 -22.93
N PHE A 126 13.44 4.65 -23.38
CA PHE A 126 14.57 3.83 -22.97
C PHE A 126 15.84 4.18 -23.77
N LEU A 127 17.00 3.72 -23.30
CA LEU A 127 18.25 3.95 -24.01
C LEU A 127 18.20 3.29 -25.39
N ALA A 128 18.44 4.08 -26.46
CA ALA A 128 18.33 3.62 -27.85
C ALA A 128 19.50 2.72 -28.28
N ARG A 129 20.62 2.74 -27.55
CA ARG A 129 21.85 1.97 -27.83
C ARG A 129 22.13 0.94 -26.75
N GLU A 130 23.00 -0.01 -27.03
CA GLU A 130 23.54 -0.92 -26.01
C GLU A 130 24.30 -0.15 -24.92
N GLY A 131 24.27 -0.68 -23.71
CA GLY A 131 24.94 -0.14 -22.54
C GLY A 131 24.00 0.46 -21.53
N GLU A 132 24.53 1.33 -20.70
CA GLU A 132 23.84 1.95 -19.58
C GLU A 132 24.17 3.45 -19.54
N TYR A 133 23.21 4.22 -19.04
CA TYR A 133 23.41 5.63 -18.75
C TYR A 133 23.03 5.89 -17.30
N PHE A 134 23.86 6.65 -16.61
CA PHE A 134 23.64 7.08 -15.23
C PHE A 134 23.76 8.60 -15.14
N TYR A 135 22.89 9.19 -14.35
CA TYR A 135 23.02 10.55 -13.86
C TYR A 135 22.77 10.54 -12.36
N GLU A 136 23.67 11.13 -11.60
CA GLU A 136 23.56 11.23 -10.16
C GLU A 136 23.93 12.65 -9.72
N ASN A 137 23.00 13.35 -9.09
CA ASN A 137 23.23 14.67 -8.53
C ASN A 137 22.52 14.80 -7.17
N ASP A 138 23.30 14.70 -6.13
CA ASP A 138 22.79 14.75 -4.75
C ASP A 138 22.29 16.15 -4.37
N GLU A 139 22.88 17.23 -4.95
CA GLU A 139 22.46 18.61 -4.68
C GLU A 139 21.08 18.87 -5.30
N GLU A 140 20.90 18.50 -6.54
CA GLU A 140 19.63 18.60 -7.26
C GLU A 140 18.60 17.58 -6.75
N GLY A 141 19.06 16.50 -6.13
CA GLY A 141 18.21 15.41 -5.68
C GLY A 141 17.63 14.60 -6.83
N LEU A 142 18.46 14.31 -7.84
CA LEU A 142 18.06 13.59 -9.05
C LEU A 142 19.02 12.45 -9.35
N TRP A 143 18.48 11.24 -9.50
CA TRP A 143 19.23 10.04 -9.90
C TRP A 143 18.48 9.34 -11.02
N ILE A 144 19.17 9.00 -12.09
CA ILE A 144 18.60 8.42 -13.29
C ILE A 144 19.41 7.21 -13.72
N TYR A 145 18.72 6.16 -14.10
CA TYR A 145 19.25 5.03 -14.85
C TYR A 145 18.45 4.85 -16.13
N LEU A 146 19.15 4.70 -17.24
CA LEU A 146 18.56 4.25 -18.49
C LEU A 146 19.34 3.06 -19.02
N GLY A 147 18.63 1.98 -19.24
CA GLY A 147 19.02 0.80 -20.00
C GLY A 147 18.04 0.55 -21.12
N GLN A 148 18.22 -0.57 -21.84
CA GLN A 148 17.32 -0.94 -22.92
C GLN A 148 15.96 -1.46 -22.40
N ASN A 149 15.90 -2.03 -21.20
CA ASN A 149 14.70 -2.67 -20.66
C ASN A 149 14.26 -2.10 -19.31
N LEU A 150 15.07 -1.21 -18.72
CA LEU A 150 14.79 -0.58 -17.44
C LEU A 150 15.07 0.91 -17.53
N LYS A 151 14.14 1.71 -17.06
CA LYS A 151 14.30 3.14 -16.80
C LYS A 151 13.91 3.43 -15.36
N VAL A 152 14.76 4.13 -14.64
CA VAL A 152 14.50 4.57 -13.26
C VAL A 152 14.80 6.06 -13.16
N VAL A 153 13.87 6.80 -12.59
CA VAL A 153 14.04 8.22 -12.26
C VAL A 153 13.69 8.40 -10.80
N ILE A 154 14.65 8.84 -10.00
CA ILE A 154 14.48 9.12 -8.58
C ILE A 154 14.59 10.62 -8.37
N THR A 155 13.57 11.23 -7.80
CA THR A 155 13.57 12.66 -7.49
C THR A 155 13.37 12.85 -5.99
N ARG A 156 14.29 13.56 -5.34
CA ARG A 156 14.13 13.99 -3.96
C ARG A 156 13.26 15.22 -3.91
N ARG A 157 12.26 15.20 -3.06
CA ARG A 157 11.35 16.30 -2.78
C ARG A 157 11.49 16.77 -1.36
N VAL A 158 11.37 18.08 -1.16
CA VAL A 158 11.44 18.71 0.16
C VAL A 158 10.27 19.66 0.30
N ASP A 159 9.52 19.54 1.39
CA ASP A 159 8.59 20.57 1.82
C ASP A 159 9.18 21.34 3.00
N SER A 160 9.55 22.59 2.76
CA SER A 160 10.16 23.44 3.81
C SER A 160 9.13 24.01 4.78
N SER A 161 7.85 23.97 4.47
CA SER A 161 6.76 24.42 5.35
C SER A 161 6.48 23.44 6.49
N ILE A 162 6.77 22.17 6.24
CA ILE A 162 6.77 21.09 7.21
C ILE A 162 8.09 20.31 7.09
N PRO A 163 8.66 19.77 8.18
CA PRO A 163 9.91 19.00 8.08
C PRO A 163 9.65 17.63 7.42
N LEU A 164 9.50 17.62 6.09
CA LEU A 164 9.24 16.46 5.28
C LEU A 164 10.16 16.44 4.05
N GLU A 165 10.86 15.32 3.90
CA GLU A 165 11.68 15.00 2.73
C GLU A 165 11.34 13.59 2.27
N TRP A 166 11.11 13.43 0.96
CA TRP A 166 10.75 12.14 0.36
C TRP A 166 11.39 11.95 -1.00
N PHE A 167 11.38 10.72 -1.46
CA PHE A 167 11.84 10.32 -2.79
C PHE A 167 10.66 9.76 -3.58
N GLU A 168 10.46 10.31 -4.75
CA GLU A 168 9.59 9.81 -5.81
C GLU A 168 10.45 9.01 -6.76
N THR A 169 10.16 7.73 -6.92
CA THR A 169 10.89 6.85 -7.81
C THR A 169 9.95 6.27 -8.85
N GLU A 170 10.07 6.74 -10.07
CA GLU A 170 9.35 6.18 -11.21
C GLU A 170 10.20 5.11 -11.89
N ILE A 171 9.55 4.00 -12.25
CA ILE A 171 10.21 2.81 -12.77
C ILE A 171 9.41 2.31 -13.97
N TRP A 172 10.10 2.18 -15.11
CA TRP A 172 9.52 1.56 -16.30
C TRP A 172 10.34 0.33 -16.69
N THR A 173 9.64 -0.74 -17.03
CA THR A 173 10.25 -2.01 -17.43
C THR A 173 9.66 -2.48 -18.75
N ARG A 174 10.39 -3.33 -19.48
CA ARG A 174 9.91 -4.03 -20.68
C ARG A 174 10.74 -5.29 -20.94
N ASN A 175 10.32 -6.11 -21.91
CA ASN A 175 11.07 -7.28 -22.41
C ASN A 175 11.48 -8.27 -21.29
N GLY A 176 10.60 -8.48 -20.30
CA GLY A 176 10.83 -9.43 -19.23
C GLY A 176 11.68 -8.90 -18.06
N GLU A 177 12.11 -7.62 -18.09
CA GLU A 177 12.65 -7.00 -16.88
C GLU A 177 11.55 -6.92 -15.82
N ALA A 178 11.82 -7.43 -14.64
CA ALA A 178 10.82 -7.54 -13.58
C ALA A 178 11.44 -7.32 -12.20
N PHE A 179 10.58 -7.03 -11.23
CA PHE A 179 11.01 -7.10 -9.84
C PHE A 179 11.50 -8.49 -9.51
N ARG A 180 12.64 -8.58 -8.87
CA ARG A 180 13.16 -9.79 -8.26
C ARG A 180 13.31 -9.60 -6.77
N THR A 181 13.16 -10.65 -6.00
CA THR A 181 13.40 -10.62 -4.57
C THR A 181 14.73 -11.28 -4.28
N VAL A 182 15.67 -10.48 -3.77
CA VAL A 182 17.00 -10.99 -3.40
C VAL A 182 16.98 -11.38 -1.94
N VAL A 183 16.97 -12.68 -1.70
CA VAL A 183 16.94 -13.28 -0.34
C VAL A 183 18.35 -13.63 0.11
N THR A 184 18.73 -13.27 1.34
CA THR A 184 20.06 -13.48 1.89
C THR A 184 20.44 -14.93 2.11
N ASP A 185 19.46 -15.79 2.35
CA ASP A 185 19.60 -17.24 2.53
C ASP A 185 18.45 -17.95 1.84
N PRO A 186 18.62 -18.32 0.56
CA PRO A 186 17.55 -18.99 -0.19
C PRO A 186 17.11 -20.33 0.41
N ASP A 187 18.01 -21.05 1.09
CA ASP A 187 17.70 -22.34 1.69
C ASP A 187 16.90 -22.19 2.98
N HIS A 188 17.16 -21.12 3.73
CA HIS A 188 16.48 -20.82 4.99
C HIS A 188 15.99 -19.37 5.05
N PRO A 189 14.94 -19.02 4.26
CA PRO A 189 14.41 -17.67 4.26
C PRO A 189 14.01 -17.19 5.66
N GLY A 190 14.40 -15.96 6.00
CA GLY A 190 14.13 -15.38 7.32
C GLY A 190 15.22 -15.63 8.38
N ARG A 191 16.25 -16.40 8.09
CA ARG A 191 17.31 -16.75 9.05
C ARG A 191 18.46 -15.76 9.08
N LYS A 192 19.02 -15.45 7.91
CA LYS A 192 20.20 -14.59 7.78
C LYS A 192 19.77 -13.15 7.59
N LEU A 193 20.26 -12.26 8.42
CA LEU A 193 20.05 -10.82 8.33
C LEU A 193 21.27 -10.13 7.74
N GLN A 194 21.05 -9.17 6.83
CA GLN A 194 22.09 -8.34 6.23
C GLN A 194 21.58 -6.92 6.01
N TYR A 195 22.45 -5.94 5.90
CA TYR A 195 22.06 -4.58 5.55
C TYR A 195 21.51 -4.51 4.12
N PRO A 196 20.42 -3.75 3.87
CA PRO A 196 19.79 -3.67 2.54
C PRO A 196 20.76 -3.27 1.43
N PHE A 197 21.63 -2.29 1.69
CA PHE A 197 22.61 -1.83 0.70
C PHE A 197 23.71 -2.89 0.41
N VAL A 198 24.04 -3.77 1.37
CA VAL A 198 24.96 -4.89 1.12
C VAL A 198 24.29 -5.93 0.22
N ILE A 199 23.02 -6.28 0.52
CA ILE A 199 22.26 -7.21 -0.34
C ILE A 199 22.16 -6.66 -1.77
N ALA A 200 21.84 -5.37 -1.91
CA ALA A 200 21.73 -4.69 -3.20
C ALA A 200 23.04 -4.72 -3.98
N ARG A 201 24.18 -4.46 -3.30
CA ARG A 201 25.51 -4.45 -3.89
C ARG A 201 25.95 -5.86 -4.34
N GLU A 202 25.77 -6.87 -3.47
CA GLU A 202 26.06 -8.28 -3.80
C GLU A 202 25.21 -8.77 -4.98
N ALA A 203 23.96 -8.30 -5.09
CA ALA A 203 23.05 -8.59 -6.20
C ALA A 203 23.33 -7.75 -7.46
N LYS A 204 24.30 -6.81 -7.39
CA LYS A 204 24.59 -5.83 -8.45
C LYS A 204 23.35 -5.07 -8.92
N ALA A 205 22.42 -4.80 -8.02
CA ALA A 205 21.16 -4.17 -8.37
C ALA A 205 21.36 -2.70 -8.81
N VAL A 206 20.65 -2.30 -9.87
CA VAL A 206 20.53 -0.90 -10.28
C VAL A 206 19.71 -0.15 -9.23
N LEU A 207 18.53 -0.69 -8.91
CA LEU A 207 17.65 -0.18 -7.87
C LEU A 207 17.33 -1.31 -6.92
N ALA A 208 17.40 -1.04 -5.62
CA ALA A 208 16.87 -1.94 -4.61
C ALA A 208 16.20 -1.16 -3.48
N PHE A 209 15.23 -1.79 -2.82
CA PHE A 209 14.54 -1.18 -1.70
C PHE A 209 14.00 -2.25 -0.74
N SER A 210 13.75 -1.81 0.49
CA SER A 210 13.22 -2.70 1.52
C SER A 210 11.80 -3.16 1.20
N ASP A 211 11.49 -4.38 1.59
CA ASP A 211 10.23 -5.06 1.37
C ASP A 211 9.31 -5.03 2.61
N ASP A 212 8.68 -6.14 2.93
CA ASP A 212 7.75 -6.30 4.05
C ASP A 212 8.41 -6.76 5.36
N PHE A 213 9.74 -6.92 5.39
CA PHE A 213 10.55 -7.34 6.55
C PHE A 213 9.88 -8.44 7.40
N TYR A 214 9.46 -9.51 6.76
CA TYR A 214 8.78 -10.62 7.44
C TYR A 214 9.63 -11.31 8.52
N ALA A 215 10.96 -11.21 8.46
CA ALA A 215 11.86 -11.79 9.44
C ALA A 215 11.61 -11.34 10.88
N ASN A 216 11.27 -10.07 11.09
CA ASN A 216 10.93 -9.57 12.41
C ASN A 216 9.72 -10.32 13.00
N ARG A 217 8.71 -10.56 12.18
CA ARG A 217 7.52 -11.31 12.58
C ARG A 217 7.83 -12.78 12.87
N ILE A 218 8.66 -13.41 12.02
CA ILE A 218 9.13 -14.79 12.25
C ILE A 218 9.88 -14.90 13.57
N GLN A 219 10.81 -13.99 13.83
CA GLN A 219 11.60 -14.00 15.06
C GLN A 219 10.76 -13.80 16.33
N GLN A 220 9.72 -12.99 16.24
CA GLN A 220 8.77 -12.76 17.33
C GLN A 220 7.68 -13.84 17.43
N LYS A 221 7.70 -14.86 16.55
CA LYS A 221 6.67 -15.90 16.45
C LYS A 221 5.25 -15.37 16.18
N GLU A 222 5.19 -14.27 15.49
CA GLU A 222 3.92 -13.64 15.09
C GLU A 222 3.42 -14.20 13.74
N THR A 223 2.17 -13.94 13.42
CA THR A 223 1.62 -14.22 12.09
C THR A 223 2.27 -13.30 11.07
N VAL A 224 2.85 -13.84 10.03
CA VAL A 224 3.70 -13.09 9.10
C VAL A 224 3.03 -12.67 7.81
N GLY A 225 1.83 -13.15 7.52
CA GLY A 225 1.13 -12.96 6.25
C GLY A 225 1.53 -14.01 5.20
N ILE A 226 0.98 -13.86 4.00
CA ILE A 226 1.37 -14.67 2.84
C ILE A 226 2.65 -14.06 2.26
N ILE A 227 3.71 -14.87 2.21
CA ILE A 227 5.02 -14.49 1.68
C ILE A 227 5.41 -15.46 0.57
N VAL A 228 5.53 -14.95 -0.64
CA VAL A 228 6.05 -15.70 -1.80
C VAL A 228 7.25 -14.92 -2.35
N ARG A 229 8.33 -15.62 -2.64
CA ARG A 229 9.53 -15.06 -3.24
C ARG A 229 9.98 -15.91 -4.42
N GLU A 230 10.00 -15.34 -5.61
CA GLU A 230 10.34 -16.00 -6.88
C GLU A 230 9.57 -17.33 -7.10
N GLY A 231 8.26 -17.31 -6.84
CA GLY A 231 7.39 -18.48 -6.94
C GLY A 231 7.49 -19.48 -5.78
N ARG A 232 8.40 -19.26 -4.83
CA ARG A 232 8.57 -20.10 -3.65
C ARG A 232 7.73 -19.60 -2.48
N LEU A 233 6.85 -20.43 -1.96
CA LEU A 233 6.06 -20.15 -0.76
C LEU A 233 6.95 -20.19 0.50
N ILE A 234 7.01 -19.08 1.23
CA ILE A 234 7.73 -18.97 2.51
C ILE A 234 6.73 -19.02 3.68
N SER A 235 5.58 -18.37 3.55
CA SER A 235 4.53 -18.38 4.56
C SER A 235 3.15 -18.32 3.89
N SER A 236 2.23 -19.17 4.36
CA SER A 236 0.82 -19.15 3.98
C SER A 236 -0.08 -18.58 5.10
N LYS A 237 0.50 -18.04 6.17
CA LYS A 237 -0.25 -17.61 7.35
C LYS A 237 -0.87 -16.24 7.10
N THR A 238 -2.18 -16.15 7.28
CA THR A 238 -2.92 -14.89 7.33
C THR A 238 -3.30 -14.56 8.77
N ASN A 239 -3.49 -13.28 9.07
CA ASN A 239 -3.92 -12.86 10.39
C ASN A 239 -5.32 -12.27 10.34
N LYS A 240 -6.29 -12.99 10.90
CA LYS A 240 -7.67 -12.50 11.07
C LYS A 240 -7.81 -11.51 12.24
N LYS A 241 -6.78 -11.43 13.09
CA LYS A 241 -6.78 -10.59 14.29
C LYS A 241 -5.42 -9.91 14.40
N ALA A 242 -5.15 -8.94 13.53
CA ALA A 242 -4.00 -8.09 13.71
C ALA A 242 -4.07 -7.44 15.11
N GLY A 243 -3.08 -7.69 15.94
CA GLY A 243 -2.92 -6.96 17.19
C GLY A 243 -2.65 -5.48 16.91
N HIS A 244 -2.86 -4.59 17.87
CA HIS A 244 -2.70 -3.14 17.71
C HIS A 244 -1.31 -2.69 17.23
N HIS A 245 -0.32 -3.58 17.22
CA HIS A 245 1.08 -3.30 16.89
C HIS A 245 1.54 -3.98 15.59
N LEU A 246 0.69 -4.80 14.97
CA LEU A 246 1.03 -5.51 13.74
C LEU A 246 0.50 -4.76 12.52
N PRO A 247 1.21 -4.85 11.38
CA PRO A 247 0.66 -4.41 10.10
C PRO A 247 -0.63 -5.20 9.78
N ASN A 248 -1.45 -4.62 8.91
CA ASN A 248 -2.73 -5.21 8.51
C ASN A 248 -2.57 -6.57 7.82
N LEU A 249 -1.37 -6.84 7.28
CA LEU A 249 -1.05 -8.01 6.45
C LEU A 249 -1.82 -8.05 5.13
N ASP A 250 -2.34 -6.90 4.68
CA ASP A 250 -2.77 -6.76 3.30
C ASP A 250 -1.61 -7.07 2.36
N MET A 251 -1.91 -7.51 1.17
CA MET A 251 -0.95 -8.12 0.27
C MET A 251 -0.83 -7.33 -1.04
N MET A 252 0.35 -7.41 -1.65
CA MET A 252 0.57 -7.08 -3.04
C MET A 252 1.19 -8.30 -3.72
N ALA A 253 0.55 -8.77 -4.78
CA ALA A 253 1.07 -9.81 -5.65
C ALA A 253 1.66 -9.20 -6.92
N GLN A 254 2.80 -9.71 -7.33
CA GLN A 254 3.45 -9.40 -8.61
C GLN A 254 3.26 -10.56 -9.57
N PHE A 255 2.84 -10.25 -10.79
CA PHE A 255 2.60 -11.21 -11.86
C PHE A 255 3.63 -11.05 -13.00
N PRO A 256 3.86 -12.13 -13.82
CA PRO A 256 4.85 -12.11 -14.89
C PRO A 256 4.58 -11.10 -16.02
N ASP A 257 3.33 -10.66 -16.18
CA ASP A 257 2.92 -9.66 -17.17
C ASP A 257 3.25 -8.20 -16.77
N GLY A 258 3.90 -8.02 -15.63
CA GLY A 258 4.22 -6.71 -15.09
C GLY A 258 3.13 -6.10 -14.21
N THR A 259 2.05 -6.84 -13.95
CA THR A 259 0.98 -6.38 -13.06
C THR A 259 1.37 -6.50 -11.60
N LEU A 260 1.08 -5.44 -10.81
CA LEU A 260 0.99 -5.48 -9.36
C LEU A 260 -0.47 -5.35 -8.94
N GLN A 261 -0.96 -6.26 -8.12
CA GLN A 261 -2.32 -6.24 -7.64
C GLN A 261 -2.37 -6.34 -6.12
N VAL A 262 -3.13 -5.45 -5.49
CA VAL A 262 -3.32 -5.48 -4.04
C VAL A 262 -4.54 -6.28 -3.64
N TYR A 263 -4.43 -6.98 -2.50
CA TYR A 263 -5.49 -7.80 -1.92
C TYR A 263 -5.56 -7.58 -0.41
N GLN A 264 -6.76 -7.62 0.13
CA GLN A 264 -6.93 -7.60 1.58
C GLN A 264 -6.41 -8.89 2.21
N CYS A 265 -5.99 -8.82 3.46
CA CYS A 265 -5.68 -9.99 4.26
C CYS A 265 -6.87 -10.98 4.25
N ASN A 266 -6.62 -12.22 3.89
CA ASN A 266 -7.60 -13.31 3.75
C ASN A 266 -8.55 -13.23 2.52
N GLU A 267 -8.32 -12.34 1.57
CA GLU A 267 -9.08 -12.31 0.32
C GLU A 267 -8.75 -13.54 -0.56
N TYR A 268 -7.48 -13.93 -0.57
CA TYR A 268 -6.99 -15.15 -1.23
C TYR A 268 -6.07 -15.95 -0.32
N THR A 269 -6.00 -17.25 -0.55
CA THR A 269 -4.98 -18.13 0.04
C THR A 269 -3.67 -18.03 -0.73
N ALA A 270 -2.59 -18.53 -0.15
CA ALA A 270 -1.30 -18.59 -0.83
C ALA A 270 -1.34 -19.50 -2.07
N GLU A 271 -2.06 -20.60 -1.98
CA GLU A 271 -2.25 -21.57 -3.06
C GLU A 271 -3.03 -20.96 -4.22
N GLU A 272 -4.07 -20.18 -3.95
CA GLU A 272 -4.84 -19.46 -4.99
C GLU A 272 -3.97 -18.41 -5.68
N LEU A 273 -3.19 -17.60 -4.95
CA LEU A 273 -2.28 -16.61 -5.55
C LEU A 273 -1.21 -17.27 -6.42
N LEU A 274 -0.64 -18.39 -5.98
CA LEU A 274 0.32 -19.15 -6.79
C LEU A 274 -0.34 -19.77 -8.05
N ALA A 275 -1.57 -20.28 -7.91
CA ALA A 275 -2.33 -20.81 -9.06
C ALA A 275 -2.70 -19.71 -10.08
N MET A 276 -2.88 -18.46 -9.62
CA MET A 276 -3.05 -17.29 -10.49
C MET A 276 -1.75 -16.86 -11.18
N GLY A 277 -0.60 -17.44 -10.79
CA GLY A 277 0.71 -17.13 -11.36
C GLY A 277 1.50 -16.07 -10.60
N ALA A 278 1.13 -15.72 -9.37
CA ALA A 278 1.88 -14.76 -8.58
C ALA A 278 3.34 -15.23 -8.36
N ARG A 279 4.29 -14.40 -8.80
CA ARG A 279 5.73 -14.66 -8.65
C ARG A 279 6.25 -14.23 -7.28
N ASN A 280 5.81 -13.05 -6.84
CA ASN A 280 6.12 -12.51 -5.53
C ASN A 280 4.84 -12.07 -4.83
N VAL A 281 4.76 -12.27 -3.52
CA VAL A 281 3.70 -11.73 -2.66
C VAL A 281 4.34 -11.10 -1.44
N PHE A 282 4.03 -9.83 -1.23
CA PHE A 282 4.46 -9.03 -0.10
C PHE A 282 3.27 -8.80 0.83
N SER A 283 3.44 -9.01 2.14
CA SER A 283 2.38 -8.80 3.12
C SER A 283 2.83 -7.83 4.20
N PHE A 284 2.29 -6.64 4.16
CA PHE A 284 2.49 -5.63 5.19
C PHE A 284 1.23 -4.78 5.37
N GLY A 285 1.02 -3.79 4.52
CA GLY A 285 -0.18 -2.98 4.50
C GLY A 285 -0.20 -1.79 5.50
N PRO A 286 -1.30 -1.11 5.56
CA PRO A 286 -2.52 -1.35 4.77
C PRO A 286 -2.34 -1.09 3.26
N ILE A 287 -3.29 -1.55 2.46
CA ILE A 287 -3.49 -1.06 1.10
C ILE A 287 -3.64 0.47 1.17
N LEU A 288 -2.91 1.20 0.33
CA LEU A 288 -3.04 2.66 0.22
C LEU A 288 -4.03 3.03 -0.88
N LEU A 289 -3.88 2.42 -2.06
CA LEU A 289 -4.78 2.59 -3.20
C LEU A 289 -5.17 1.23 -3.77
N ARG A 290 -6.42 1.14 -4.19
CA ARG A 290 -6.94 0.03 -4.99
C ARG A 290 -7.81 0.61 -6.11
N ASP A 291 -7.51 0.25 -7.36
CA ASP A 291 -8.20 0.73 -8.55
C ASP A 291 -8.25 2.27 -8.64
N GLY A 292 -7.17 2.94 -8.21
CA GLY A 292 -7.02 4.39 -8.20
C GLY A 292 -7.72 5.10 -7.03
N GLU A 293 -8.43 4.37 -6.17
CA GLU A 293 -9.13 4.95 -5.03
C GLU A 293 -8.35 4.73 -3.72
N ILE A 294 -8.28 5.78 -2.91
CA ILE A 294 -7.63 5.74 -1.60
C ILE A 294 -8.43 4.83 -0.66
N ASN A 295 -7.73 3.90 -0.02
CA ASN A 295 -8.32 3.03 0.99
C ASN A 295 -8.72 3.84 2.23
N GLU A 296 -9.98 3.76 2.62
CA GLU A 296 -10.55 4.43 3.79
C GLU A 296 -9.78 4.21 5.09
N LEU A 297 -9.10 3.07 5.21
CA LEU A 297 -8.29 2.75 6.38
C LEU A 297 -7.16 3.72 6.64
N VAL A 298 -6.62 4.37 5.60
CA VAL A 298 -5.50 5.32 5.76
C VAL A 298 -5.89 6.56 6.54
N TYR A 299 -7.16 6.94 6.52
CA TYR A 299 -7.66 8.10 7.26
C TYR A 299 -7.91 7.82 8.75
N THR A 300 -7.99 6.56 9.13
CA THR A 300 -8.31 6.11 10.49
C THR A 300 -7.14 5.44 11.18
N TYR A 301 -6.31 4.72 10.42
CA TYR A 301 -5.14 4.00 10.92
C TYR A 301 -3.86 4.83 10.76
N TYR A 302 -2.91 4.61 11.67
CA TYR A 302 -1.54 5.10 11.55
C TYR A 302 -1.42 6.61 11.31
N LYS A 303 -2.07 7.40 12.16
CA LYS A 303 -1.91 8.87 12.17
C LYS A 303 -0.51 9.32 12.60
N SER A 304 0.33 8.39 13.05
CA SER A 304 1.71 8.69 13.42
C SER A 304 2.51 9.14 12.21
N ILE A 305 3.27 10.20 12.42
CA ILE A 305 4.28 10.69 11.49
C ILE A 305 5.52 9.82 11.66
N GLU A 306 5.88 9.08 10.62
CA GLU A 306 6.93 8.08 10.64
C GLU A 306 7.66 8.06 9.28
N PRO A 307 8.89 7.54 9.22
CA PRO A 307 9.46 7.12 7.93
C PRO A 307 8.54 6.09 7.28
N ARG A 308 8.17 6.30 6.02
CA ARG A 308 7.21 5.49 5.29
C ARG A 308 7.76 5.03 3.95
N HIS A 309 7.32 3.85 3.53
CA HIS A 309 7.74 3.24 2.28
C HIS A 309 6.54 2.56 1.62
N ALA A 310 6.31 2.81 0.35
CA ALA A 310 5.17 2.24 -0.36
C ALA A 310 5.50 2.00 -1.83
N LEU A 311 5.10 0.83 -2.32
CA LEU A 311 5.20 0.46 -3.73
C LEU A 311 3.80 0.51 -4.36
N GLY A 312 3.72 1.05 -5.58
CA GLY A 312 2.50 1.07 -6.36
C GLY A 312 2.74 0.86 -7.84
N MET A 313 1.66 0.65 -8.57
CA MET A 313 1.62 0.51 -10.02
C MET A 313 0.71 1.60 -10.59
N ILE A 314 1.19 2.31 -11.61
CA ILE A 314 0.39 3.22 -12.44
C ILE A 314 -0.36 2.40 -13.48
N GLU A 315 0.39 1.63 -14.27
CA GLU A 315 -0.08 0.64 -15.23
C GLU A 315 0.94 -0.52 -15.29
N PRO A 316 0.64 -1.66 -15.90
CA PRO A 316 1.60 -2.75 -16.05
C PRO A 316 2.93 -2.27 -16.63
N ASN A 317 4.04 -2.66 -15.98
CA ASN A 317 5.40 -2.22 -16.30
C ASN A 317 5.73 -0.74 -16.05
N HIS A 318 4.83 0.01 -15.42
CA HIS A 318 5.08 1.37 -14.94
C HIS A 318 4.73 1.47 -13.45
N TYR A 319 5.73 1.68 -12.62
CA TYR A 319 5.60 1.61 -11.18
C TYR A 319 6.05 2.89 -10.50
N PHE A 320 5.53 3.12 -9.31
CA PHE A 320 5.86 4.25 -8.47
C PHE A 320 6.22 3.79 -7.06
N LEU A 321 7.44 4.09 -6.63
CA LEU A 321 7.89 3.82 -5.27
C LEU A 321 8.01 5.15 -4.53
N LEU A 322 7.32 5.27 -3.40
CA LEU A 322 7.35 6.45 -2.55
C LEU A 322 8.06 6.15 -1.24
N SER A 323 9.16 6.87 -0.98
CA SER A 323 10.00 6.68 0.21
C SER A 323 10.11 7.99 0.99
N ALA A 324 9.32 8.17 2.03
CA ALA A 324 9.39 9.33 2.90
C ALA A 324 10.32 9.06 4.08
N GLN A 325 11.50 9.67 4.07
CA GLN A 325 12.43 9.55 5.19
C GLN A 325 11.93 10.30 6.42
N GLY A 326 12.49 9.98 7.58
CA GLY A 326 12.04 10.60 8.81
C GLY A 326 12.88 10.22 10.01
N ARG A 327 12.46 10.70 11.20
CA ARG A 327 13.21 10.50 12.46
C ARG A 327 14.66 10.98 12.34
N ASN A 328 14.89 12.04 11.56
CA ASN A 328 16.20 12.68 11.42
C ASN A 328 16.06 14.22 11.45
N SER A 329 17.17 14.94 11.25
CA SER A 329 17.18 16.41 11.32
C SER A 329 16.35 17.08 10.22
N ASP A 330 16.23 16.47 9.06
CA ASP A 330 15.67 17.08 7.86
C ASP A 330 14.20 16.71 7.67
N SER A 331 13.81 15.54 8.18
CA SER A 331 12.46 15.03 8.03
C SER A 331 11.98 14.30 9.29
N LYS A 332 10.74 14.57 9.69
CA LYS A 332 10.06 13.82 10.73
C LYS A 332 9.40 12.54 10.18
N GLY A 333 9.15 12.49 8.90
CA GLY A 333 8.37 11.47 8.23
C GLY A 333 6.98 11.96 7.85
N THR A 334 6.09 11.04 7.51
CA THR A 334 4.74 11.38 7.04
C THR A 334 3.68 10.38 7.52
N THR A 335 2.41 10.68 7.25
CA THR A 335 1.28 9.81 7.53
C THR A 335 0.97 8.92 6.32
N LEU A 336 0.23 7.82 6.53
CA LEU A 336 -0.25 6.98 5.41
C LEU A 336 -1.23 7.73 4.50
N GLN A 337 -2.04 8.63 5.06
CA GLN A 337 -2.92 9.49 4.28
C GLN A 337 -2.11 10.30 3.25
N ARG A 338 -1.05 10.99 3.69
CA ARG A 338 -0.20 11.78 2.80
C ARG A 338 0.48 10.92 1.73
N MET A 339 0.95 9.71 2.10
CA MET A 339 1.50 8.76 1.14
C MET A 339 0.48 8.41 0.04
N ALA A 340 -0.75 8.08 0.43
CA ALA A 340 -1.82 7.74 -0.51
C ALA A 340 -2.21 8.92 -1.41
N GLU A 341 -2.28 10.14 -0.86
CA GLU A 341 -2.57 11.35 -1.64
C GLU A 341 -1.50 11.61 -2.70
N ILE A 342 -0.21 11.58 -2.34
CA ILE A 342 0.91 11.76 -3.29
C ILE A 342 0.83 10.68 -4.38
N MET A 343 0.67 9.42 -4.01
CA MET A 343 0.61 8.34 -5.00
C MET A 343 -0.59 8.47 -5.93
N LYS A 344 -1.76 8.90 -5.42
CA LYS A 344 -2.94 9.17 -6.25
C LYS A 344 -2.72 10.32 -7.24
N GLU A 345 -2.04 11.39 -6.84
CA GLU A 345 -1.67 12.51 -7.70
C GLU A 345 -0.76 12.08 -8.86
N HIS A 346 0.07 11.06 -8.64
CA HIS A 346 0.90 10.44 -9.69
C HIS A 346 0.17 9.38 -10.54
N GLY A 347 -1.14 9.21 -10.37
CA GLY A 347 -1.93 8.26 -11.16
C GLY A 347 -1.75 6.80 -10.76
N VAL A 348 -1.23 6.53 -9.57
CA VAL A 348 -1.07 5.15 -9.06
C VAL A 348 -2.43 4.51 -8.86
N THR A 349 -2.60 3.30 -9.39
CA THR A 349 -3.87 2.55 -9.31
C THR A 349 -3.87 1.48 -8.23
N GLN A 350 -2.73 0.88 -7.95
CA GLN A 350 -2.54 -0.15 -6.93
C GLN A 350 -1.38 0.26 -6.03
N ALA A 351 -1.55 0.34 -4.72
CA ALA A 351 -0.46 0.67 -3.80
C ALA A 351 -0.57 -0.04 -2.46
N LEU A 352 0.57 -0.55 -1.99
CA LEU A 352 0.73 -1.17 -0.68
C LEU A 352 1.77 -0.42 0.15
N ASN A 353 1.44 -0.12 1.41
CA ASN A 353 2.43 0.31 2.38
C ASN A 353 3.35 -0.86 2.74
N LEU A 354 4.66 -0.64 2.64
CA LEU A 354 5.72 -1.56 3.03
C LEU A 354 6.32 -1.20 4.39
N ASP A 355 7.27 -2.00 4.89
CA ASP A 355 7.89 -1.71 6.19
C ASP A 355 8.74 -0.44 6.11
N GLY A 356 8.37 0.53 6.92
CA GLY A 356 9.03 1.83 7.03
C GLY A 356 9.95 1.92 8.26
N GLY A 357 9.93 3.08 8.92
CA GLY A 357 10.75 3.31 10.12
C GLY A 357 12.24 3.12 9.83
N ASN A 358 12.93 2.42 10.73
CA ASN A 358 14.35 2.12 10.53
C ASN A 358 14.62 0.98 9.54
N THR A 359 13.59 0.36 8.96
CA THR A 359 13.74 -0.65 7.90
C THR A 359 13.83 -0.03 6.52
N MET A 360 13.25 1.18 6.34
CA MET A 360 13.22 1.86 5.06
C MET A 360 14.63 2.03 4.49
N ALA A 361 14.84 1.51 3.29
CA ALA A 361 16.05 1.69 2.51
C ALA A 361 15.69 1.84 1.03
N LEU A 362 16.18 2.91 0.42
CA LEU A 362 16.18 3.15 -1.01
C LEU A 362 17.62 3.14 -1.47
N VAL A 363 17.98 2.17 -2.29
CA VAL A 363 19.37 1.91 -2.70
C VAL A 363 19.47 2.03 -4.21
N PHE A 364 20.34 2.89 -4.67
CA PHE A 364 20.64 3.09 -6.08
C PHE A 364 22.11 2.74 -6.33
N ARG A 365 22.37 1.79 -7.23
CA ARG A 365 23.70 1.29 -7.56
C ARG A 365 24.54 0.92 -6.33
N GLY A 366 23.94 0.25 -5.34
CA GLY A 366 24.59 -0.15 -4.11
C GLY A 366 24.73 0.93 -3.03
N ARG A 367 24.41 2.21 -3.32
CA ARG A 367 24.43 3.32 -2.38
C ARG A 367 23.03 3.62 -1.84
N MET A 368 22.89 3.71 -0.52
CA MET A 368 21.62 4.09 0.10
C MET A 368 21.41 5.61 -0.01
N LEU A 369 20.29 6.03 -0.58
CA LEU A 369 19.97 7.44 -0.82
C LEU A 369 19.33 8.13 0.39
N ASN A 370 18.46 7.43 1.11
CA ASN A 370 17.80 7.99 2.28
C ASN A 370 18.72 8.04 3.49
N LYS A 371 18.54 9.08 4.31
CA LYS A 371 19.27 9.23 5.59
C LYS A 371 18.80 8.21 6.62
N LEU A 372 19.72 7.81 7.48
CA LEU A 372 19.46 6.89 8.59
C LEU A 372 18.45 7.48 9.57
N ALA A 373 17.41 6.72 9.90
CA ALA A 373 16.45 7.09 10.93
C ALA A 373 17.05 6.90 12.35
N VAL A 374 16.69 7.76 13.27
CA VAL A 374 17.07 7.67 14.69
C VAL A 374 16.02 6.88 15.45
N TYR A 375 16.46 5.93 16.27
CA TYR A 375 15.62 5.23 17.23
C TYR A 375 16.40 5.00 18.53
N LYS A 376 15.86 5.45 19.65
CA LYS A 376 16.53 5.41 20.96
C LYS A 376 17.99 5.92 20.89
N ASP A 377 18.15 7.12 20.34
CA ASP A 377 19.41 7.85 20.17
C ASP A 377 20.47 7.17 19.27
N ARG A 378 20.07 6.15 18.53
CA ARG A 378 20.93 5.47 17.55
C ARG A 378 20.45 5.71 16.13
N LYS A 379 21.40 6.08 15.25
CA LYS A 379 21.19 6.18 13.80
C LYS A 379 21.54 4.82 13.18
N PHE A 380 20.57 4.17 12.54
CA PHE A 380 20.80 2.91 11.84
C PHE A 380 19.71 2.59 10.84
N VAL A 381 20.06 1.78 9.84
CA VAL A 381 19.10 1.01 9.06
C VAL A 381 19.05 -0.41 9.62
N ARG A 382 17.87 -0.97 9.69
CA ARG A 382 17.67 -2.34 10.19
C ARG A 382 18.19 -3.34 9.15
N THR A 383 18.84 -4.40 9.64
CA THR A 383 19.18 -5.56 8.79
C THR A 383 17.90 -6.32 8.42
N VAL A 384 17.83 -6.80 7.18
CA VAL A 384 16.67 -7.49 6.60
C VAL A 384 17.09 -8.84 6.02
N THR A 385 16.12 -9.66 5.62
CA THR A 385 16.37 -10.96 4.97
C THR A 385 16.24 -10.94 3.47
N SER A 386 15.67 -9.87 2.94
CA SER A 386 15.45 -9.69 1.51
C SER A 386 15.31 -8.22 1.15
N VAL A 387 15.48 -7.92 -0.12
CA VAL A 387 15.14 -6.65 -0.75
C VAL A 387 14.41 -6.92 -2.07
N ILE A 388 13.60 -5.98 -2.49
CA ILE A 388 13.10 -5.92 -3.87
C ILE A 388 14.17 -5.25 -4.72
N ALA A 389 14.52 -5.81 -5.87
CA ALA A 389 15.57 -5.32 -6.75
C ALA A 389 15.14 -5.31 -8.22
N LEU A 390 15.67 -4.36 -8.99
CA LEU A 390 15.49 -4.22 -10.43
C LEU A 390 16.83 -3.95 -11.11
N GLY A 391 16.96 -4.46 -12.31
CA GLY A 391 18.15 -4.31 -13.13
C GLY A 391 19.40 -4.96 -12.53
N THR A 392 20.42 -5.04 -13.35
CA THR A 392 21.75 -5.50 -12.94
C THR A 392 22.80 -4.61 -13.59
N THR A 393 23.76 -4.14 -12.81
CA THR A 393 24.90 -3.36 -13.30
C THR A 393 26.17 -3.71 -12.58
N ASP A 394 27.28 -3.79 -13.31
CA ASP A 394 28.64 -3.89 -12.74
C ASP A 394 29.15 -2.53 -12.25
N ASN A 395 28.53 -1.42 -12.70
CA ASN A 395 28.88 -0.06 -12.33
C ASN A 395 28.20 0.34 -11.01
N GLN A 396 28.63 -0.24 -9.89
CA GLN A 396 28.13 0.16 -8.57
C GLN A 396 28.71 1.53 -8.18
N ALA A 397 27.96 2.32 -7.41
CA ALA A 397 28.45 3.60 -6.88
C ALA A 397 29.59 3.35 -5.89
N GLU A 398 30.61 4.20 -5.90
CA GLU A 398 31.64 4.25 -4.87
C GLU A 398 31.04 4.83 -3.58
N ASP A 399 31.53 4.36 -2.42
CA ASP A 399 31.08 4.79 -1.08
C ASP A 399 31.50 6.23 -0.78
#